data_28197d191958affc284494b8dc24fa08
#
_entry.id   28197d191958affc284494b8dc24fa08
#
_cell.length_a   1.000
_cell.length_b   1.000
_cell.length_c   1.000
_cell.angle_alpha   90.00
_cell.angle_beta   90.00
_cell.angle_gamma   90.00
#
_symmetry.space_group_name_H-M   'P 1'
#
loop_
_entity.id
_entity.type
_entity.pdbx_description
1 polymer ?
#
loop_
_entity_poly.entity_id
_entity_poly.type
_entity_poly.pdbx_seq_one_letter_code
_entity_poly.pdbx_strand_id
1 'polypeptide(L)'
;MAKRIDVSGLSAFYGAHKAIDDISMTVEPRSVTAFIGPSGCGKSTFLRTLNRMHEVTPGGRVEGKVMLDDENLYGPGVDPVSVRRTVGMVFQRPNPFPTMSIYENVAAGIRLNGDRVRKSDMDAIVERSLQGANLWKEVKDRLNKPGAGLSGGQQQRLCIARAIAVEPQVLLMDEPCSALDPISTLAIEDLIGELKERFTIVIVTHNMQQAARVSDRTAFFNLAGVGQPGKLVEIDDTERIFSNPSVQATEDYISGRFG
;
A
#
# COMPACT_ATOMS: atom_id res chain seq x y z
N MET A 1 -16.49 -2.56 3.47
CA MET A 1 -16.16 -1.71 4.64
C MET A 1 -14.69 -1.91 4.96
N ALA A 2 -14.00 -0.85 5.46
CA ALA A 2 -12.61 -0.97 5.91
C ALA A 2 -12.47 -2.07 6.97
N LYS A 3 -11.38 -2.85 6.89
CA LYS A 3 -11.13 -4.00 7.78
C LYS A 3 -9.83 -3.85 8.55
N ARG A 4 -9.78 -4.49 9.71
CA ARG A 4 -8.57 -4.63 10.53
C ARG A 4 -7.67 -5.72 9.96
N ILE A 5 -6.35 -5.52 10.06
CA ILE A 5 -5.37 -6.58 9.80
C ILE A 5 -4.64 -6.90 11.10
N ASP A 6 -4.65 -8.17 11.49
CA ASP A 6 -3.86 -8.69 12.60
C ASP A 6 -2.79 -9.65 12.06
N VAL A 7 -1.54 -9.35 12.33
CA VAL A 7 -0.39 -10.17 11.95
C VAL A 7 0.20 -10.81 13.19
N SER A 8 0.48 -12.10 13.14
CA SER A 8 1.04 -12.86 14.26
C SER A 8 2.18 -13.76 13.81
N GLY A 9 3.38 -13.51 14.33
CA GLY A 9 4.56 -14.34 14.14
C GLY A 9 4.99 -14.47 12.66
N LEU A 10 4.81 -13.42 11.86
CA LEU A 10 5.01 -13.50 10.42
C LEU A 10 6.49 -13.45 10.06
N SER A 11 6.96 -14.48 9.37
CA SER A 11 8.27 -14.54 8.70
C SER A 11 8.08 -14.74 7.21
N ALA A 12 8.91 -14.07 6.38
CA ALA A 12 8.86 -14.23 4.93
C ALA A 12 10.23 -14.53 4.34
N PHE A 13 10.23 -15.35 3.29
CA PHE A 13 11.42 -15.92 2.70
C PHE A 13 11.43 -15.76 1.17
N TYR A 14 12.62 -15.67 0.61
CA TYR A 14 12.92 -15.85 -0.81
C TYR A 14 13.85 -17.05 -0.96
N GLY A 15 13.30 -18.22 -1.31
CA GLY A 15 14.05 -19.49 -1.26
C GLY A 15 14.51 -19.80 0.16
N ALA A 16 15.82 -19.92 0.37
CA ALA A 16 16.44 -20.15 1.67
C ALA A 16 16.67 -18.87 2.50
N HIS A 17 16.61 -17.69 1.86
CA HIS A 17 16.87 -16.41 2.53
C HIS A 17 15.63 -15.94 3.28
N LYS A 18 15.75 -15.79 4.63
CA LYS A 18 14.73 -15.16 5.44
C LYS A 18 14.87 -13.64 5.34
N ALA A 19 13.91 -12.98 4.72
CA ALA A 19 13.92 -11.52 4.52
C ALA A 19 13.38 -10.74 5.71
N ILE A 20 12.36 -11.27 6.39
CA ILE A 20 11.77 -10.72 7.62
C ILE A 20 11.51 -11.84 8.62
N ASP A 21 11.56 -11.51 9.91
CA ASP A 21 11.50 -12.49 10.98
C ASP A 21 10.56 -12.05 12.11
N ASP A 22 9.59 -12.92 12.44
CA ASP A 22 8.72 -12.88 13.61
C ASP A 22 8.03 -11.53 13.85
N ILE A 23 7.34 -11.02 12.81
CA ILE A 23 6.62 -9.75 12.92
C ILE A 23 5.20 -9.99 13.42
N SER A 24 4.83 -9.28 14.49
CA SER A 24 3.47 -9.26 15.03
C SER A 24 3.02 -7.81 15.20
N MET A 25 1.88 -7.46 14.62
CA MET A 25 1.31 -6.11 14.71
C MET A 25 -0.16 -6.09 14.29
N THR A 26 -0.83 -4.99 14.63
CA THR A 26 -2.19 -4.69 14.19
C THR A 26 -2.22 -3.43 13.34
N VAL A 27 -2.99 -3.47 12.26
CA VAL A 27 -3.38 -2.30 11.45
C VAL A 27 -4.86 -2.04 11.70
N GLU A 28 -5.16 -0.88 12.26
CA GLU A 28 -6.53 -0.50 12.63
C GLU A 28 -7.35 -0.10 11.39
N PRO A 29 -8.67 -0.35 11.38
CA PRO A 29 -9.53 0.05 10.27
C PRO A 29 -9.67 1.58 10.19
N ARG A 30 -9.82 2.11 8.97
CA ARG A 30 -9.94 3.55 8.69
C ARG A 30 -8.81 4.37 9.29
N SER A 31 -7.62 3.86 9.23
CA SER A 31 -6.41 4.55 9.66
C SER A 31 -5.31 4.38 8.63
N VAL A 32 -4.30 5.23 8.71
CA VAL A 32 -3.07 5.11 7.95
C VAL A 32 -1.97 4.61 8.87
N THR A 33 -1.40 3.44 8.56
CA THR A 33 -0.19 2.93 9.23
C THR A 33 1.00 3.09 8.29
N ALA A 34 2.01 3.86 8.70
CA ALA A 34 3.25 4.02 7.95
C ALA A 34 4.30 3.01 8.39
N PHE A 35 5.01 2.41 7.41
CA PHE A 35 6.21 1.61 7.64
C PHE A 35 7.43 2.43 7.26
N ILE A 36 8.29 2.72 8.23
CA ILE A 36 9.55 3.45 8.06
C ILE A 36 10.75 2.57 8.41
N GLY A 37 11.93 2.95 7.98
CA GLY A 37 13.18 2.23 8.27
C GLY A 37 14.15 2.27 7.09
N PRO A 38 15.40 1.83 7.26
CA PRO A 38 16.43 1.86 6.23
C PRO A 38 16.07 1.01 5.01
N SER A 39 16.71 1.29 3.88
CA SER A 39 16.57 0.47 2.67
C SER A 39 17.02 -0.96 2.93
N GLY A 40 16.25 -1.93 2.39
CA GLY A 40 16.58 -3.35 2.53
C GLY A 40 16.13 -4.01 3.84
N CYS A 41 15.55 -3.28 4.81
CA CYS A 41 15.07 -3.89 6.06
C CYS A 41 13.74 -4.67 5.94
N GLY A 42 13.22 -4.89 4.72
CA GLY A 42 12.09 -5.79 4.49
C GLY A 42 10.69 -5.13 4.49
N LYS A 43 10.55 -3.80 4.57
CA LYS A 43 9.23 -3.10 4.58
C LYS A 43 8.33 -3.50 3.41
N SER A 44 8.83 -3.38 2.18
CA SER A 44 8.07 -3.76 0.97
C SER A 44 7.83 -5.27 0.90
N THR A 45 8.74 -6.09 1.43
CA THR A 45 8.50 -7.54 1.58
C THR A 45 7.32 -7.78 2.50
N PHE A 46 7.33 -7.17 3.69
CA PHE A 46 6.24 -7.29 4.64
C PHE A 46 4.92 -6.75 4.07
N LEU A 47 4.93 -5.57 3.43
CA LEU A 47 3.75 -5.02 2.77
C LEU A 47 3.13 -6.02 1.79
N ARG A 48 3.95 -6.67 0.96
CA ARG A 48 3.51 -7.65 -0.05
C ARG A 48 3.00 -8.96 0.54
N THR A 49 3.31 -9.28 1.80
CA THR A 49 2.71 -10.44 2.47
C THR A 49 1.25 -10.16 2.84
N LEU A 50 0.86 -8.92 3.10
CA LEU A 50 -0.50 -8.56 3.51
C LEU A 50 -1.55 -8.80 2.41
N ASN A 51 -1.13 -8.94 1.14
CA ASN A 51 -2.02 -9.28 0.01
C ASN A 51 -1.54 -10.48 -0.81
N ARG A 52 -0.64 -11.30 -0.27
CA ARG A 52 -0.09 -12.48 -0.94
C ARG A 52 0.67 -12.20 -2.24
N MET A 53 1.08 -10.92 -2.47
CA MET A 53 1.94 -10.58 -3.62
C MET A 53 3.36 -11.13 -3.47
N HIS A 54 3.80 -11.40 -2.23
CA HIS A 54 5.09 -12.02 -1.97
C HIS A 54 5.25 -13.39 -2.66
N GLU A 55 4.17 -14.19 -2.71
CA GLU A 55 4.15 -15.53 -3.33
C GLU A 55 4.27 -15.50 -4.86
N VAL A 56 4.09 -14.33 -5.50
CA VAL A 56 4.29 -14.20 -6.97
C VAL A 56 5.78 -14.25 -7.33
N THR A 57 6.65 -13.91 -6.39
CA THR A 57 8.10 -14.01 -6.57
C THR A 57 8.53 -15.47 -6.43
N PRO A 58 9.31 -16.03 -7.39
CA PRO A 58 9.80 -17.41 -7.28
C PRO A 58 10.52 -17.67 -5.96
N GLY A 59 10.09 -18.72 -5.25
CA GLY A 59 10.60 -19.07 -3.93
C GLY A 59 10.06 -18.22 -2.78
N GLY A 60 9.11 -17.31 -3.05
CA GLY A 60 8.41 -16.55 -2.02
C GLY A 60 7.52 -17.45 -1.18
N ARG A 61 7.75 -17.49 0.12
CA ARG A 61 6.90 -18.20 1.10
C ARG A 61 6.78 -17.42 2.39
N VAL A 62 5.73 -17.71 3.14
CA VAL A 62 5.39 -17.03 4.39
C VAL A 62 5.11 -18.08 5.47
N GLU A 63 5.54 -17.81 6.68
CA GLU A 63 5.18 -18.52 7.91
C GLU A 63 4.48 -17.53 8.84
N GLY A 64 3.61 -18.02 9.75
CA GLY A 64 2.81 -17.17 10.62
C GLY A 64 1.39 -16.95 10.11
N LYS A 65 0.71 -15.91 10.56
CA LYS A 65 -0.70 -15.63 10.24
C LYS A 65 -0.91 -14.17 9.86
N VAL A 66 -1.76 -13.93 8.88
CA VAL A 66 -2.31 -12.62 8.52
C VAL A 66 -3.83 -12.76 8.53
N MET A 67 -4.48 -12.13 9.50
CA MET A 67 -5.93 -12.12 9.62
C MET A 67 -6.48 -10.82 9.06
N LEU A 68 -7.51 -10.89 8.25
CA LEU A 68 -8.31 -9.75 7.81
C LEU A 68 -9.68 -9.87 8.50
N ASP A 69 -9.88 -9.14 9.59
CA ASP A 69 -10.88 -9.45 10.61
C ASP A 69 -10.76 -10.93 11.03
N ASP A 70 -11.78 -11.76 10.78
CA ASP A 70 -11.82 -13.17 11.18
C ASP A 70 -11.26 -14.13 10.12
N GLU A 71 -10.83 -13.64 8.95
CA GLU A 71 -10.36 -14.47 7.84
C GLU A 71 -8.82 -14.55 7.78
N ASN A 72 -8.26 -15.76 7.89
CA ASN A 72 -6.83 -15.96 7.67
C ASN A 72 -6.52 -15.95 6.17
N LEU A 73 -5.79 -14.94 5.70
CA LEU A 73 -5.45 -14.77 4.29
C LEU A 73 -4.56 -15.89 3.71
N TYR A 74 -3.88 -16.64 4.58
CA TYR A 74 -3.07 -17.82 4.24
C TYR A 74 -3.74 -19.14 4.64
N GLY A 75 -5.04 -19.09 4.95
CA GLY A 75 -5.82 -20.29 5.33
C GLY A 75 -5.96 -21.29 4.19
N PRO A 76 -6.22 -22.57 4.52
CA PRO A 76 -6.50 -23.60 3.50
C PRO A 76 -7.66 -23.18 2.59
N GLY A 77 -7.47 -23.28 1.28
CA GLY A 77 -8.50 -22.97 0.28
C GLY A 77 -8.74 -21.49 -0.01
N VAL A 78 -8.04 -20.57 0.65
CA VAL A 78 -8.16 -19.14 0.35
C VAL A 78 -7.47 -18.83 -0.99
N ASP A 79 -8.25 -18.30 -1.93
CA ASP A 79 -7.74 -17.94 -3.26
C ASP A 79 -6.93 -16.62 -3.21
N PRO A 80 -5.65 -16.61 -3.63
CA PRO A 80 -4.83 -15.40 -3.68
C PRO A 80 -5.42 -14.28 -4.54
N VAL A 81 -6.21 -14.61 -5.58
CA VAL A 81 -6.84 -13.59 -6.44
C VAL A 81 -7.93 -12.86 -5.66
N SER A 82 -8.74 -13.59 -4.90
CA SER A 82 -9.75 -13.02 -4.00
C SER A 82 -9.12 -12.10 -2.94
N VAL A 83 -7.99 -12.52 -2.34
CA VAL A 83 -7.25 -11.68 -1.40
C VAL A 83 -6.80 -10.38 -2.04
N ARG A 84 -6.23 -10.41 -3.26
CA ARG A 84 -5.74 -9.21 -3.97
C ARG A 84 -6.86 -8.29 -4.43
N ARG A 85 -8.08 -8.79 -4.59
CA ARG A 85 -9.28 -7.98 -4.82
C ARG A 85 -9.67 -7.20 -3.56
N THR A 86 -9.57 -7.85 -2.41
CA THR A 86 -9.94 -7.29 -1.10
C THR A 86 -8.87 -6.35 -0.55
N VAL A 87 -7.59 -6.67 -0.77
CA VAL A 87 -6.42 -5.91 -0.34
C VAL A 87 -5.69 -5.39 -1.58
N GLY A 88 -6.08 -4.19 -2.02
CA GLY A 88 -5.52 -3.52 -3.21
C GLY A 88 -4.10 -3.02 -2.98
N MET A 89 -3.36 -2.77 -4.08
CA MET A 89 -1.99 -2.29 -4.01
C MET A 89 -1.69 -1.20 -5.04
N VAL A 90 -1.01 -0.16 -4.57
CA VAL A 90 -0.39 0.90 -5.39
C VAL A 90 1.12 0.73 -5.29
N PHE A 91 1.79 0.66 -6.44
CA PHE A 91 3.22 0.40 -6.53
C PHE A 91 4.04 1.70 -6.51
N GLN A 92 5.30 1.58 -6.18
CA GLN A 92 6.28 2.67 -6.12
C GLN A 92 6.38 3.44 -7.45
N ARG A 93 6.45 2.71 -8.56
CA ARG A 93 6.43 3.33 -9.90
C ARG A 93 5.02 3.25 -10.46
N PRO A 94 4.47 4.37 -10.95
CA PRO A 94 3.20 4.34 -11.66
C PRO A 94 3.23 3.27 -12.76
N ASN A 95 2.22 2.44 -12.80
CA ASN A 95 2.13 1.32 -13.73
C ASN A 95 0.77 1.26 -14.46
N PRO A 96 0.32 2.35 -15.08
CA PRO A 96 -0.86 2.27 -15.91
C PRO A 96 -0.63 1.26 -17.05
N PHE A 97 -1.68 0.57 -17.47
CA PHE A 97 -1.60 -0.29 -18.65
C PHE A 97 -1.36 0.59 -19.88
N PRO A 98 -0.20 0.49 -20.55
CA PRO A 98 0.24 1.49 -21.52
C PRO A 98 -0.61 1.54 -22.79
N THR A 99 -1.20 0.42 -23.18
CA THR A 99 -2.08 0.28 -24.35
C THR A 99 -3.53 0.64 -24.07
N MET A 100 -3.90 0.82 -22.80
CA MET A 100 -5.26 1.14 -22.38
C MET A 100 -5.46 2.64 -22.23
N SER A 101 -6.67 3.10 -22.54
CA SER A 101 -7.13 4.45 -22.25
C SER A 101 -7.22 4.70 -20.73
N ILE A 102 -7.41 5.96 -20.34
CA ILE A 102 -7.64 6.34 -18.94
C ILE A 102 -8.87 5.59 -18.40
N TYR A 103 -9.97 5.59 -19.16
CA TYR A 103 -11.18 4.86 -18.82
C TYR A 103 -10.92 3.36 -18.61
N GLU A 104 -10.26 2.72 -19.56
CA GLU A 104 -9.98 1.28 -19.51
C GLU A 104 -9.04 0.91 -18.37
N ASN A 105 -8.07 1.76 -18.03
CA ASN A 105 -7.21 1.54 -16.87
C ASN A 105 -8.03 1.45 -15.58
N VAL A 106 -8.98 2.36 -15.36
CA VAL A 106 -9.84 2.34 -14.17
C VAL A 106 -10.79 1.14 -14.19
N ALA A 107 -11.40 0.85 -15.33
CA ALA A 107 -12.35 -0.26 -15.50
C ALA A 107 -11.69 -1.66 -15.47
N ALA A 108 -10.37 -1.74 -15.61
CA ALA A 108 -9.64 -3.00 -15.81
C ALA A 108 -9.89 -4.03 -14.69
N GLY A 109 -9.81 -3.61 -13.42
CA GLY A 109 -10.01 -4.51 -12.28
C GLY A 109 -11.40 -5.15 -12.26
N ILE A 110 -12.44 -4.38 -12.59
CA ILE A 110 -13.83 -4.85 -12.61
C ILE A 110 -14.02 -5.83 -13.77
N ARG A 111 -13.52 -5.52 -14.97
CA ARG A 111 -13.61 -6.37 -16.16
C ARG A 111 -12.88 -7.71 -15.96
N LEU A 112 -11.69 -7.68 -15.36
CA LEU A 112 -10.88 -8.88 -15.10
C LEU A 112 -11.52 -9.82 -14.06
N ASN A 113 -12.32 -9.26 -13.15
CA ASN A 113 -13.07 -10.06 -12.17
C ASN A 113 -14.27 -10.81 -12.76
N GLY A 114 -14.57 -10.62 -14.05
CA GLY A 114 -15.66 -11.30 -14.75
C GLY A 114 -17.06 -10.74 -14.44
N ASP A 115 -17.15 -9.64 -13.71
CA ASP A 115 -18.41 -9.00 -13.37
C ASP A 115 -19.05 -8.40 -14.63
N ARG A 116 -20.26 -8.86 -14.99
CA ARG A 116 -21.06 -8.28 -16.08
C ARG A 116 -21.72 -7.00 -15.59
N VAL A 117 -21.00 -5.89 -15.69
CA VAL A 117 -21.48 -4.55 -15.31
C VAL A 117 -22.05 -3.86 -16.55
N ARG A 118 -23.25 -3.28 -16.44
CA ARG A 118 -23.83 -2.47 -17.52
C ARG A 118 -22.95 -1.25 -17.79
N LYS A 119 -22.95 -0.78 -19.03
CA LYS A 119 -22.10 0.36 -19.44
C LYS A 119 -22.34 1.59 -18.55
N SER A 120 -23.60 1.94 -18.27
CA SER A 120 -23.95 3.08 -17.40
C SER A 120 -23.36 2.97 -16.00
N ASP A 121 -23.35 1.76 -15.43
CA ASP A 121 -22.85 1.51 -14.09
C ASP A 121 -21.32 1.57 -14.10
N MET A 122 -20.67 1.06 -15.15
CA MET A 122 -19.23 1.18 -15.34
C MET A 122 -18.80 2.64 -15.50
N ASP A 123 -19.54 3.44 -16.28
CA ASP A 123 -19.28 4.87 -16.46
C ASP A 123 -19.34 5.59 -15.11
N ALA A 124 -20.34 5.30 -14.28
CA ALA A 124 -20.46 5.85 -12.93
C ALA A 124 -19.33 5.40 -11.98
N ILE A 125 -18.88 4.14 -12.08
CA ILE A 125 -17.74 3.65 -11.28
C ILE A 125 -16.45 4.37 -11.70
N VAL A 126 -16.18 4.49 -12.98
CA VAL A 126 -14.98 5.17 -13.50
C VAL A 126 -14.96 6.63 -13.05
N GLU A 127 -16.10 7.34 -13.20
CA GLU A 127 -16.20 8.73 -12.76
C GLU A 127 -15.92 8.86 -11.25
N ARG A 128 -16.63 8.08 -10.39
CA ARG A 128 -16.42 8.11 -8.94
C ARG A 128 -14.99 7.79 -8.54
N SER A 129 -14.36 6.83 -9.22
CA SER A 129 -12.98 6.44 -8.92
C SER A 129 -11.98 7.52 -9.30
N LEU A 130 -12.18 8.19 -10.44
CA LEU A 130 -11.35 9.32 -10.85
C LEU A 130 -11.58 10.55 -9.97
N GLN A 131 -12.83 10.78 -9.49
CA GLN A 131 -13.13 11.80 -8.49
C GLN A 131 -12.45 11.48 -7.18
N GLY A 132 -12.60 10.23 -6.69
CA GLY A 132 -11.97 9.75 -5.46
C GLY A 132 -10.43 9.69 -5.50
N ALA A 133 -9.81 9.83 -6.67
CA ALA A 133 -8.37 9.97 -6.87
C ALA A 133 -7.96 11.42 -7.23
N ASN A 134 -8.86 12.40 -7.07
CA ASN A 134 -8.64 13.81 -7.39
C ASN A 134 -8.10 14.04 -8.82
N LEU A 135 -8.49 13.18 -9.78
CA LEU A 135 -8.02 13.23 -11.18
C LEU A 135 -9.10 13.62 -12.18
N TRP A 136 -10.40 13.47 -11.82
CA TRP A 136 -11.53 13.67 -12.74
C TRP A 136 -11.49 14.98 -13.50
N LYS A 137 -11.29 16.10 -12.79
CA LYS A 137 -11.30 17.45 -13.39
C LYS A 137 -10.26 17.62 -14.49
N GLU A 138 -9.15 16.89 -14.40
CA GLU A 138 -8.03 16.97 -15.35
C GLU A 138 -8.22 16.07 -16.58
N VAL A 139 -9.03 14.99 -16.46
CA VAL A 139 -9.08 13.96 -17.51
C VAL A 139 -10.46 13.70 -18.11
N LYS A 140 -11.55 14.25 -17.55
CA LYS A 140 -12.93 13.98 -17.97
C LYS A 140 -13.17 14.16 -19.47
N ASP A 141 -12.49 15.12 -20.12
CA ASP A 141 -12.66 15.42 -21.54
C ASP A 141 -11.71 14.58 -22.44
N ARG A 142 -10.89 13.68 -21.85
CA ARG A 142 -9.91 12.87 -22.57
C ARG A 142 -9.83 11.42 -22.07
N LEU A 143 -10.93 10.87 -21.55
CA LEU A 143 -10.99 9.50 -21.00
C LEU A 143 -10.56 8.40 -21.97
N ASN A 144 -10.74 8.64 -23.29
CA ASN A 144 -10.34 7.71 -24.34
C ASN A 144 -8.86 7.84 -24.77
N LYS A 145 -8.10 8.77 -24.18
CA LYS A 145 -6.66 8.90 -24.45
C LYS A 145 -5.86 7.89 -23.63
N PRO A 146 -4.67 7.45 -24.14
CA PRO A 146 -3.82 6.52 -23.41
C PRO A 146 -3.41 7.04 -22.03
N GLY A 147 -3.49 6.19 -21.00
CA GLY A 147 -3.05 6.52 -19.63
C GLY A 147 -1.56 6.84 -19.54
N ALA A 148 -0.73 6.25 -20.40
CA ALA A 148 0.70 6.51 -20.48
C ALA A 148 1.06 7.96 -20.88
N GLY A 149 0.15 8.70 -21.49
CA GLY A 149 0.35 10.12 -21.87
C GLY A 149 0.15 11.12 -20.72
N LEU A 150 -0.16 10.66 -19.51
CA LEU A 150 -0.32 11.49 -18.32
C LEU A 150 1.04 11.82 -17.68
N SER A 151 1.12 12.91 -16.90
CA SER A 151 2.30 13.20 -16.07
C SER A 151 2.49 12.11 -14.98
N GLY A 152 3.68 12.03 -14.38
CA GLY A 152 3.97 11.02 -13.32
C GLY A 152 2.97 11.06 -12.17
N GLY A 153 2.64 12.23 -11.65
CA GLY A 153 1.64 12.39 -10.59
C GLY A 153 0.22 12.04 -11.04
N GLN A 154 -0.14 12.35 -12.29
CA GLN A 154 -1.42 11.95 -12.87
C GLN A 154 -1.49 10.43 -13.08
N GLN A 155 -0.40 9.80 -13.52
CA GLN A 155 -0.32 8.34 -13.67
C GLN A 155 -0.45 7.65 -12.31
N GLN A 156 0.16 8.18 -11.26
CA GLN A 156 0.03 7.62 -9.91
C GLN A 156 -1.41 7.72 -9.41
N ARG A 157 -2.06 8.89 -9.57
CA ARG A 157 -3.48 9.04 -9.23
C ARG A 157 -4.40 8.15 -10.10
N LEU A 158 -4.04 7.89 -11.35
CA LEU A 158 -4.74 6.90 -12.19
C LEU A 158 -4.60 5.48 -11.63
N CYS A 159 -3.41 5.09 -11.15
CA CYS A 159 -3.19 3.81 -10.50
C CYS A 159 -3.98 3.70 -9.19
N ILE A 160 -4.09 4.79 -8.42
CA ILE A 160 -4.96 4.84 -7.23
C ILE A 160 -6.43 4.71 -7.64
N ALA A 161 -6.90 5.45 -8.66
CA ALA A 161 -8.27 5.33 -9.16
C ALA A 161 -8.60 3.89 -9.59
N ARG A 162 -7.68 3.22 -10.28
CA ARG A 162 -7.81 1.80 -10.65
C ARG A 162 -7.90 0.89 -9.43
N ALA A 163 -7.09 1.15 -8.39
CA ALA A 163 -7.09 0.34 -7.17
C ALA A 163 -8.38 0.49 -6.37
N ILE A 164 -8.93 1.72 -6.26
CA ILE A 164 -10.16 1.97 -5.50
C ILE A 164 -11.44 1.62 -6.26
N ALA A 165 -11.38 1.46 -7.60
CA ALA A 165 -12.53 1.12 -8.44
C ALA A 165 -13.18 -0.22 -8.07
N VAL A 166 -12.40 -1.17 -7.59
CA VAL A 166 -12.87 -2.48 -7.12
C VAL A 166 -13.37 -2.46 -5.68
N GLU A 167 -13.39 -1.29 -5.04
CA GLU A 167 -13.82 -1.08 -3.65
C GLU A 167 -13.10 -2.01 -2.66
N PRO A 168 -11.75 -1.97 -2.60
CA PRO A 168 -11.00 -2.82 -1.68
C PRO A 168 -11.34 -2.45 -0.23
N GLN A 169 -11.01 -3.32 0.71
CA GLN A 169 -11.19 -3.07 2.15
C GLN A 169 -9.92 -2.49 2.78
N VAL A 170 -8.77 -2.80 2.18
CA VAL A 170 -7.45 -2.30 2.54
C VAL A 170 -6.73 -1.82 1.29
N LEU A 171 -5.98 -0.74 1.41
CA LEU A 171 -5.14 -0.18 0.34
C LEU A 171 -3.68 -0.13 0.79
N LEU A 172 -2.84 -0.92 0.14
CA LEU A 172 -1.41 -0.94 0.36
C LEU A 172 -0.72 0.02 -0.61
N MET A 173 0.22 0.83 -0.13
CA MET A 173 0.97 1.79 -0.93
C MET A 173 2.48 1.61 -0.70
N ASP A 174 3.21 1.14 -1.71
CA ASP A 174 4.65 0.95 -1.66
C ASP A 174 5.35 2.19 -2.21
N GLU A 175 5.82 3.08 -1.35
CA GLU A 175 6.52 4.34 -1.68
C GLU A 175 5.80 5.20 -2.76
N PRO A 176 4.52 5.53 -2.61
CA PRO A 176 3.70 6.07 -3.70
C PRO A 176 4.14 7.43 -4.24
N CYS A 177 5.03 8.14 -3.54
CA CYS A 177 5.49 9.48 -3.90
C CYS A 177 6.97 9.55 -4.27
N SER A 178 7.72 8.44 -4.23
CA SER A 178 9.19 8.45 -4.36
C SER A 178 9.72 8.96 -5.70
N ALA A 179 8.91 8.90 -6.76
CA ALA A 179 9.28 9.34 -8.12
C ALA A 179 8.53 10.62 -8.55
N LEU A 180 7.91 11.34 -7.61
CA LEU A 180 7.07 12.49 -7.90
C LEU A 180 7.75 13.81 -7.50
N ASP A 181 7.35 14.88 -8.18
CA ASP A 181 7.69 16.23 -7.80
C ASP A 181 6.96 16.66 -6.49
N PRO A 182 7.42 17.73 -5.79
CA PRO A 182 6.84 18.13 -4.51
C PRO A 182 5.34 18.47 -4.58
N ILE A 183 4.85 19.06 -5.66
CA ILE A 183 3.43 19.43 -5.82
C ILE A 183 2.59 18.17 -5.96
N SER A 184 3.03 17.24 -6.80
CA SER A 184 2.37 15.94 -6.97
C SER A 184 2.40 15.11 -5.68
N THR A 185 3.49 15.20 -4.90
CA THR A 185 3.60 14.54 -3.59
C THR A 185 2.54 15.05 -2.62
N LEU A 186 2.41 16.36 -2.46
CA LEU A 186 1.39 16.96 -1.59
C LEU A 186 -0.02 16.54 -2.00
N ALA A 187 -0.31 16.54 -3.31
CA ALA A 187 -1.62 16.11 -3.81
C ALA A 187 -1.93 14.63 -3.49
N ILE A 188 -0.92 13.75 -3.45
CA ILE A 188 -1.09 12.36 -3.03
C ILE A 188 -1.25 12.26 -1.51
N GLU A 189 -0.55 13.07 -0.73
CA GLU A 189 -0.68 13.11 0.74
C GLU A 189 -2.08 13.56 1.16
N ASP A 190 -2.60 14.63 0.56
CA ASP A 190 -3.98 15.08 0.78
C ASP A 190 -4.99 13.99 0.41
N LEU A 191 -4.77 13.33 -0.72
CA LEU A 191 -5.59 12.22 -1.19
C LEU A 191 -5.59 11.04 -0.21
N ILE A 192 -4.45 10.69 0.40
CA ILE A 192 -4.36 9.65 1.43
C ILE A 192 -5.24 10.02 2.64
N GLY A 193 -5.21 11.29 3.06
CA GLY A 193 -6.06 11.81 4.12
C GLY A 193 -7.56 11.67 3.85
N GLU A 194 -7.99 11.87 2.60
CA GLU A 194 -9.38 11.67 2.19
C GLU A 194 -9.76 10.17 2.11
N LEU A 195 -8.85 9.34 1.59
CA LEU A 195 -9.10 7.91 1.39
C LEU A 195 -9.20 7.13 2.71
N LYS A 196 -8.53 7.56 3.78
CA LYS A 196 -8.58 6.87 5.09
C LYS A 196 -10.00 6.83 5.68
N GLU A 197 -10.86 7.77 5.34
CA GLU A 197 -12.25 7.77 5.80
C GLU A 197 -13.04 6.53 5.30
N ARG A 198 -12.56 5.90 4.22
CA ARG A 198 -13.23 4.78 3.56
C ARG A 198 -12.43 3.48 3.63
N PHE A 199 -11.12 3.55 3.66
CA PHE A 199 -10.20 2.41 3.55
C PHE A 199 -9.26 2.32 4.75
N THR A 200 -8.81 1.11 5.05
CA THR A 200 -7.63 0.90 5.87
C THR A 200 -6.41 1.07 4.98
N ILE A 201 -5.44 1.91 5.35
CA ILE A 201 -4.29 2.23 4.50
C ILE A 201 -2.99 1.81 5.19
N VAL A 202 -2.12 1.14 4.44
CA VAL A 202 -0.74 0.87 4.85
C VAL A 202 0.19 1.49 3.81
N ILE A 203 1.09 2.37 4.26
CA ILE A 203 2.05 3.04 3.38
C ILE A 203 3.49 2.68 3.79
N VAL A 204 4.31 2.27 2.83
CA VAL A 204 5.77 2.25 2.99
C VAL A 204 6.32 3.58 2.49
N THR A 205 7.16 4.21 3.28
CA THR A 205 7.90 5.40 2.85
C THR A 205 9.27 5.49 3.53
N HIS A 206 10.25 6.03 2.82
CA HIS A 206 11.54 6.42 3.37
C HIS A 206 11.58 7.92 3.74
N ASN A 207 10.51 8.66 3.44
CA ASN A 207 10.38 10.07 3.79
C ASN A 207 9.67 10.21 5.13
N MET A 208 10.43 10.55 6.17
CA MET A 208 9.92 10.70 7.54
C MET A 208 8.89 11.83 7.67
N GLN A 209 9.07 12.94 6.92
CA GLN A 209 8.11 14.04 6.93
C GLN A 209 6.78 13.62 6.32
N GLN A 210 6.79 12.77 5.28
CA GLN A 210 5.58 12.20 4.72
C GLN A 210 4.89 11.30 5.74
N ALA A 211 5.62 10.36 6.37
CA ALA A 211 5.05 9.49 7.41
C ALA A 211 4.41 10.31 8.52
N ALA A 212 5.10 11.34 9.03
CA ALA A 212 4.59 12.22 10.08
C ALA A 212 3.32 12.99 9.70
N ARG A 213 3.15 13.34 8.40
CA ARG A 213 1.96 14.09 7.94
C ARG A 213 0.75 13.22 7.67
N VAL A 214 0.95 12.01 7.11
CA VAL A 214 -0.17 11.23 6.57
C VAL A 214 -0.62 10.09 7.47
N SER A 215 0.22 9.61 8.41
CA SER A 215 -0.11 8.42 9.18
C SER A 215 -0.63 8.71 10.58
N ASP A 216 -1.53 7.87 11.04
CA ASP A 216 -2.05 7.84 12.41
C ASP A 216 -1.11 7.01 13.31
N ARG A 217 -0.57 5.91 12.76
CA ARG A 217 0.41 5.05 13.44
C ARG A 217 1.64 4.84 12.57
N THR A 218 2.80 4.70 13.20
CA THR A 218 4.07 4.47 12.51
C THR A 218 4.76 3.24 13.10
N ALA A 219 5.19 2.34 12.21
CA ALA A 219 5.95 1.15 12.52
C ALA A 219 7.39 1.29 11.99
N PHE A 220 8.37 1.22 12.87
CA PHE A 220 9.78 1.26 12.52
C PHE A 220 10.33 -0.15 12.33
N PHE A 221 10.88 -0.39 11.15
CA PHE A 221 11.56 -1.63 10.78
C PHE A 221 13.06 -1.42 10.71
N ASN A 222 13.82 -2.39 11.20
CA ASN A 222 15.27 -2.39 11.06
C ASN A 222 15.80 -3.80 10.84
N LEU A 223 17.04 -3.92 10.36
CA LEU A 223 17.77 -5.19 10.33
C LEU A 223 18.22 -5.54 11.75
N ALA A 224 18.14 -6.82 12.11
CA ALA A 224 18.70 -7.29 13.37
C ALA A 224 20.25 -7.22 13.39
N GLY A 225 20.86 -7.07 12.23
CA GLY A 225 22.30 -6.95 12.00
C GLY A 225 22.60 -7.07 10.51
N VAL A 226 23.85 -6.89 10.11
CA VAL A 226 24.29 -7.05 8.71
C VAL A 226 23.99 -8.47 8.23
N GLY A 227 23.23 -8.60 7.14
CA GLY A 227 22.81 -9.91 6.59
C GLY A 227 21.75 -10.65 7.40
N GLN A 228 21.23 -10.05 8.46
CA GLN A 228 20.13 -10.61 9.24
C GLN A 228 18.76 -10.17 8.68
N PRO A 229 17.69 -10.93 8.95
CA PRO A 229 16.36 -10.55 8.51
C PRO A 229 15.89 -9.26 9.18
N GLY A 230 15.00 -8.54 8.50
CA GLY A 230 14.34 -7.38 9.04
C GLY A 230 13.36 -7.75 10.15
N LYS A 231 13.21 -6.85 11.12
CA LYS A 231 12.31 -6.98 12.25
C LYS A 231 11.50 -5.70 12.46
N LEU A 232 10.34 -5.85 13.03
CA LEU A 232 9.61 -4.73 13.63
C LEU A 232 10.30 -4.37 14.95
N VAL A 233 10.77 -3.13 15.04
CA VAL A 233 11.48 -2.63 16.24
C VAL A 233 10.50 -1.94 17.17
N GLU A 234 9.64 -1.09 16.62
CA GLU A 234 8.67 -0.32 17.39
C GLU A 234 7.45 0.02 16.53
N ILE A 235 6.27 0.07 17.14
CA ILE A 235 5.04 0.59 16.54
C ILE A 235 4.24 1.33 17.60
N ASP A 236 3.89 2.58 17.30
CA ASP A 236 3.05 3.40 18.18
C ASP A 236 2.31 4.47 17.35
N ASP A 237 1.57 5.34 18.03
CA ASP A 237 1.01 6.54 17.43
C ASP A 237 2.12 7.37 16.78
N THR A 238 1.85 7.91 15.62
CA THR A 238 2.85 8.63 14.81
C THR A 238 3.49 9.78 15.61
N GLU A 239 2.69 10.56 16.33
CA GLU A 239 3.20 11.66 17.16
C GLU A 239 4.23 11.15 18.17
N ARG A 240 3.95 10.02 18.83
CA ARG A 240 4.85 9.43 19.81
C ARG A 240 6.15 8.93 19.18
N ILE A 241 6.06 8.23 18.05
CA ILE A 241 7.25 7.75 17.33
C ILE A 241 8.18 8.89 16.96
N PHE A 242 7.64 10.04 16.50
CA PHE A 242 8.46 11.16 16.06
C PHE A 242 8.89 12.15 17.17
N SER A 243 8.21 12.14 18.33
CA SER A 243 8.53 13.07 19.43
C SER A 243 9.25 12.42 20.61
N ASN A 244 8.89 11.20 20.98
CA ASN A 244 9.39 10.49 22.16
C ASN A 244 9.31 8.96 21.97
N PRO A 245 10.06 8.37 21.01
CA PRO A 245 10.09 6.94 20.82
C PRO A 245 10.60 6.21 22.06
N SER A 246 10.13 4.98 22.26
CA SER A 246 10.50 4.17 23.44
C SER A 246 11.79 3.39 23.23
N VAL A 247 12.22 3.22 21.96
CA VAL A 247 13.39 2.43 21.57
C VAL A 247 14.48 3.33 21.01
N GLN A 248 15.70 3.22 21.56
CA GLN A 248 16.84 4.03 21.15
C GLN A 248 17.13 3.93 19.65
N ALA A 249 17.01 2.75 19.05
CA ALA A 249 17.22 2.57 17.61
C ALA A 249 16.22 3.37 16.75
N THR A 250 15.00 3.57 17.25
CA THR A 250 13.98 4.42 16.60
C THR A 250 14.39 5.90 16.70
N GLU A 251 14.83 6.34 17.86
CA GLU A 251 15.33 7.71 18.08
C GLU A 251 16.53 8.03 17.18
N ASP A 252 17.50 7.12 17.14
CA ASP A 252 18.70 7.26 16.30
C ASP A 252 18.33 7.36 14.81
N TYR A 253 17.38 6.51 14.35
CA TYR A 253 16.91 6.55 12.97
C TYR A 253 16.22 7.87 12.63
N ILE A 254 15.29 8.34 13.47
CA ILE A 254 14.53 9.58 13.21
C ILE A 254 15.42 10.82 13.28
N SER A 255 16.39 10.83 14.21
CA SER A 255 17.33 11.95 14.36
C SER A 255 18.48 11.97 13.34
N GLY A 256 18.55 10.96 12.45
CA GLY A 256 19.62 10.83 11.45
C GLY A 256 20.98 10.40 12.03
N ARG A 257 21.00 9.83 13.23
CA ARG A 257 22.22 9.38 13.94
C ARG A 257 22.60 7.92 13.63
N PHE A 258 22.06 7.35 12.57
CA PHE A 258 22.44 5.99 12.18
C PHE A 258 23.72 6.03 11.34
N GLY A 259 24.76 5.41 11.82
CA GLY A 259 26.04 5.18 11.16
C GLY A 259 26.31 3.71 10.98
#